data_79ae113d75bb9bbb14f152e1b3456600
#
_entry.id   79ae113d75bb9bbb14f152e1b3456600
#
_cell.length_a   1.000
_cell.length_b   1.000
_cell.length_c   1.000
_cell.angle_alpha   90.00
_cell.angle_beta   90.00
_cell.angle_gamma   90.00
#
_symmetry.space_group_name_H-M   'P 1'
#
loop_
_entity.id
_entity.type
_entity.pdbx_description
1 polymer ?
#
loop_
_entity_poly.entity_id
_entity_poly.type
_entity_poly.pdbx_seq_one_letter_code
_entity_poly.pdbx_strand_id
1 'polypeptide(L)'
;MTDFNKIIYEHQDVITTFRGKKITLLNMQTYNGPITMQYLPCGGIQSIFNNYIIINTLKGFMFCDTIMIDNEKISSKKFIELFGNIVNEVLPN
;
A
#
# COMPACT_ATOMS: atom_id res chain seq x y z
N MET A 1 15.63 -2.61 1.30
CA MET A 1 14.25 -2.38 1.73
C MET A 1 13.84 -0.98 1.32
N THR A 2 12.66 -0.82 0.74
CA THR A 2 12.19 0.48 0.29
C THR A 2 11.56 1.24 1.45
N ASP A 3 11.94 2.49 1.58
CA ASP A 3 11.46 3.38 2.63
C ASP A 3 10.39 4.30 2.02
N PHE A 4 9.22 4.38 2.65
CA PHE A 4 8.15 5.27 2.18
C PHE A 4 8.50 6.76 2.31
N ASN A 5 9.57 7.10 3.01
CA ASN A 5 10.10 8.46 3.05
C ASN A 5 10.98 8.79 1.84
N LYS A 6 11.12 7.87 0.91
CA LYS A 6 11.79 8.10 -0.37
C LYS A 6 10.75 8.19 -1.48
N ILE A 7 11.15 8.78 -2.60
CA ILE A 7 10.26 8.86 -3.75
C ILE A 7 10.07 7.46 -4.34
N ILE A 8 8.82 7.07 -4.50
CA ILE A 8 8.44 5.83 -5.16
C ILE A 8 7.97 6.18 -6.57
N TYR A 9 8.59 5.56 -7.57
CA TYR A 9 8.25 5.83 -8.97
C TYR A 9 7.12 4.95 -9.45
N GLU A 10 6.44 5.38 -10.51
CA GLU A 10 5.43 4.57 -11.18
C GLU A 10 5.97 3.19 -11.51
N HIS A 11 5.15 2.17 -11.25
CA HIS A 11 5.45 0.77 -11.52
C HIS A 11 6.57 0.16 -10.67
N GLN A 12 7.01 0.89 -9.64
CA GLN A 12 8.00 0.36 -8.71
C GLN A 12 7.37 -0.66 -7.76
N ASP A 13 8.12 -1.71 -7.43
CA ASP A 13 7.75 -2.65 -6.38
C ASP A 13 8.32 -2.16 -5.04
N VAL A 14 7.55 -2.27 -3.98
CA VAL A 14 7.95 -1.78 -2.65
C VAL A 14 7.91 -2.93 -1.66
N ILE A 15 9.07 -3.24 -1.07
CA ILE A 15 9.19 -4.27 -0.03
C ILE A 15 8.98 -3.61 1.32
N THR A 16 8.09 -4.17 2.13
CA THR A 16 7.82 -3.68 3.48
C THR A 16 7.35 -4.84 4.36
N THR A 17 6.83 -4.52 5.54
CA THR A 17 6.19 -5.52 6.39
C THR A 17 4.77 -5.06 6.72
N PHE A 18 3.90 -6.02 6.93
CA PHE A 18 2.54 -5.77 7.39
C PHE A 18 2.28 -6.67 8.59
N ARG A 19 2.05 -6.04 9.74
CA ARG A 19 1.88 -6.75 11.02
C ARG A 19 3.01 -7.74 11.28
N GLY A 20 4.24 -7.33 10.96
CA GLY A 20 5.44 -8.13 11.14
C GLY A 20 5.75 -9.12 10.03
N LYS A 21 4.88 -9.24 9.03
CA LYS A 21 5.06 -10.18 7.93
C LYS A 21 5.58 -9.45 6.69
N LYS A 22 6.62 -10.00 6.06
CA LYS A 22 7.19 -9.39 4.85
C LYS A 22 6.20 -9.47 3.71
N ILE A 23 5.97 -8.34 3.04
CA ILE A 23 5.14 -8.25 1.84
C ILE A 23 5.85 -7.42 0.79
N THR A 24 5.45 -7.58 -0.47
CA THR A 24 5.89 -6.72 -1.55
C THR A 24 4.65 -6.14 -2.24
N LEU A 25 4.58 -4.81 -2.26
CA LEU A 25 3.53 -4.09 -2.98
C LEU A 25 3.98 -3.99 -4.42
N LEU A 26 3.31 -4.69 -5.32
CA LEU A 26 3.74 -4.79 -6.71
C LEU A 26 3.14 -3.69 -7.56
N ASN A 27 3.97 -3.10 -8.41
CA ASN A 27 3.54 -2.17 -9.45
C ASN A 27 2.77 -0.98 -8.90
N MET A 28 3.42 -0.22 -8.01
CA MET A 28 2.81 0.98 -7.43
C MET A 28 2.46 2.00 -8.50
N GLN A 29 1.27 2.58 -8.41
CA GLN A 29 0.77 3.54 -9.39
C GLN A 29 0.21 4.77 -8.69
N THR A 30 0.30 5.91 -9.36
CA THR A 30 -0.25 7.17 -8.84
C THR A 30 -1.77 7.08 -8.75
N TYR A 31 -2.32 7.48 -7.61
CA TYR A 31 -3.76 7.48 -7.39
C TYR A 31 -4.29 8.92 -7.48
N ASN A 32 -5.27 9.15 -8.33
CA ASN A 32 -5.87 10.46 -8.55
C ASN A 32 -7.38 10.50 -8.27
N GLY A 33 -7.90 9.47 -7.62
CA GLY A 33 -9.32 9.39 -7.31
C GLY A 33 -9.70 10.04 -5.98
N PRO A 34 -10.94 9.81 -5.53
CA PRO A 34 -11.40 10.35 -4.24
C PRO A 34 -10.66 9.72 -3.07
N ILE A 35 -10.41 10.51 -2.04
CA ILE A 35 -9.77 10.03 -0.80
C ILE A 35 -10.50 10.62 0.40
N THR A 36 -10.37 9.93 1.53
CA THR A 36 -10.81 10.45 2.82
C THR A 36 -9.69 11.32 3.37
N MET A 37 -10.04 12.50 3.84
CA MET A 37 -9.06 13.42 4.43
C MET A 37 -8.60 12.89 5.78
N GLN A 38 -7.36 12.44 5.85
CA GLN A 38 -6.72 11.97 7.07
C GLN A 38 -5.26 12.37 7.03
N TYR A 39 -4.67 12.60 8.19
CA TYR A 39 -3.27 12.95 8.30
C TYR A 39 -2.49 11.73 8.76
N LEU A 40 -2.06 10.91 7.80
CA LEU A 40 -1.22 9.76 8.07
C LEU A 40 0.20 10.01 7.56
N PRO A 41 1.22 9.48 8.25
CA PRO A 41 2.59 9.57 7.73
C PRO A 41 2.75 8.75 6.46
N CYS A 42 3.89 8.90 5.80
CA CYS A 42 4.21 8.07 4.65
C CYS A 42 4.22 6.60 5.02
N GLY A 43 3.61 5.77 4.19
CA GLY A 43 3.35 4.37 4.50
C GLY A 43 1.96 4.13 5.06
N GLY A 44 1.23 5.19 5.42
CA GLY A 44 -0.12 5.06 5.97
C GLY A 44 -1.12 4.57 4.93
N ILE A 45 -1.92 3.58 5.30
CA ILE A 45 -3.00 3.08 4.45
C ILE A 45 -4.17 4.03 4.59
N GLN A 46 -4.30 4.92 3.61
CA GLN A 46 -5.22 6.05 3.65
C GLN A 46 -6.67 5.63 3.47
N SER A 47 -6.91 4.74 2.53
CA SER A 47 -8.26 4.26 2.24
C SER A 47 -8.20 3.06 1.31
N ILE A 48 -9.37 2.46 1.09
CA ILE A 48 -9.55 1.40 0.10
C ILE A 48 -10.62 1.88 -0.86
N PHE A 49 -10.32 1.85 -2.16
CA PHE A 49 -11.25 2.27 -3.20
C PHE A 49 -11.17 1.28 -4.36
N ASN A 50 -12.30 0.74 -4.78
CA ASN A 50 -12.37 -0.28 -5.83
C ASN A 50 -11.43 -1.45 -5.59
N ASN A 51 -11.29 -1.88 -4.32
CA ASN A 51 -10.37 -2.93 -3.89
C ASN A 51 -8.89 -2.59 -4.06
N TYR A 52 -8.56 -1.33 -4.37
CA TYR A 52 -7.18 -0.84 -4.37
C TYR A 52 -6.83 -0.32 -2.98
N ILE A 53 -5.61 -0.61 -2.55
CA ILE A 53 -5.09 -0.13 -1.27
C ILE A 53 -4.35 1.17 -1.55
N ILE A 54 -4.89 2.29 -1.05
CA ILE A 54 -4.33 3.62 -1.27
C ILE A 54 -3.39 3.94 -0.13
N ILE A 55 -2.13 4.26 -0.47
CA ILE A 55 -1.06 4.47 0.50
C ILE A 55 -0.50 5.87 0.34
N ASN A 56 -0.29 6.55 1.46
CA ASN A 56 0.34 7.86 1.47
C ASN A 56 1.86 7.72 1.25
N THR A 57 2.39 8.49 0.32
CA THR A 57 3.83 8.49 0.01
C THR A 57 4.32 9.94 -0.11
N LEU A 58 5.63 10.13 -0.21
CA LEU A 58 6.18 11.47 -0.45
C LEU A 58 5.70 12.08 -1.77
N LYS A 59 5.38 11.24 -2.73
CA LYS A 59 4.91 11.69 -4.04
C LYS A 59 3.39 11.92 -4.07
N GLY A 60 2.72 11.71 -2.94
CA GLY A 60 1.27 11.77 -2.86
C GLY A 60 0.68 10.39 -2.70
N PHE A 61 -0.58 10.23 -3.06
CA PHE A 61 -1.26 8.96 -2.88
C PHE A 61 -0.95 8.03 -4.04
N MET A 62 -0.58 6.80 -3.69
CA MET A 62 -0.32 5.74 -4.66
C MET A 62 -1.13 4.51 -4.28
N PHE A 63 -1.31 3.60 -5.22
CA PHE A 63 -2.05 2.38 -4.94
C PHE A 63 -1.35 1.17 -5.56
N CYS A 64 -1.70 0.00 -5.03
CA CYS A 64 -1.33 -1.27 -5.66
C CYS A 64 -2.58 -2.15 -5.76
N ASP A 65 -2.59 -3.03 -6.74
CA ASP A 65 -3.67 -3.99 -6.93
C ASP A 65 -3.21 -5.43 -6.75
N THR A 66 -1.92 -5.63 -6.56
CA THR A 66 -1.33 -6.95 -6.39
C THR A 66 -0.25 -6.90 -5.31
N ILE A 67 -0.25 -7.89 -4.44
CA ILE A 67 0.68 -7.97 -3.32
C ILE A 67 1.29 -9.36 -3.33
N MET A 68 2.61 -9.43 -3.11
CA MET A 68 3.28 -10.71 -2.91
C MET A 68 3.42 -10.97 -1.41
N ILE A 69 2.93 -12.10 -0.95
CA ILE A 69 3.01 -12.54 0.44
C ILE A 69 3.22 -14.06 0.44
N ASP A 70 4.17 -14.53 1.26
CA ASP A 70 4.53 -15.97 1.33
C ASP A 70 4.85 -16.57 -0.03
N ASN A 71 5.57 -15.81 -0.88
CA ASN A 71 5.95 -16.22 -2.24
C ASN A 71 4.76 -16.42 -3.18
N GLU A 72 3.62 -15.84 -2.85
CA GLU A 72 2.40 -15.94 -3.63
C GLU A 72 1.93 -14.54 -4.01
N LYS A 73 1.56 -14.37 -5.27
CA LYS A 73 0.92 -13.13 -5.71
C LYS A 73 -0.57 -13.22 -5.47
N ILE A 74 -1.10 -12.26 -4.73
CA ILE A 74 -2.54 -12.17 -4.49
C ILE A 74 -3.02 -10.77 -4.88
N SER A 75 -4.31 -10.67 -5.21
CA SER A 75 -4.90 -9.36 -5.48
C SER A 75 -5.03 -8.56 -4.19
N SER A 76 -5.10 -7.24 -4.30
CA SER A 76 -5.41 -6.40 -3.15
C SER A 76 -6.76 -6.77 -2.54
N LYS A 77 -7.73 -7.16 -3.38
CA LYS A 77 -9.02 -7.64 -2.89
C LYS A 77 -8.85 -8.85 -1.98
N LYS A 78 -8.04 -9.83 -2.38
CA LYS A 78 -7.77 -11.03 -1.58
C LYS A 78 -7.06 -10.66 -0.28
N PHE A 79 -6.11 -9.74 -0.34
CA PHE A 79 -5.39 -9.26 0.84
C PHE A 79 -6.37 -8.64 1.85
N ILE A 80 -7.29 -7.82 1.38
CA ILE A 80 -8.31 -7.21 2.24
C ILE A 80 -9.22 -8.29 2.85
N GLU A 81 -9.61 -9.30 2.08
CA GLU A 81 -10.42 -10.40 2.59
C GLU A 81 -9.69 -11.18 3.69
N LEU A 82 -8.38 -11.38 3.55
CA LEU A 82 -7.58 -12.11 4.52
C LEU A 82 -7.37 -11.35 5.83
N PHE A 83 -7.16 -10.04 5.75
CA PHE A 83 -6.73 -9.25 6.90
C PHE A 83 -7.81 -8.31 7.44
N GLY A 84 -8.91 -8.14 6.76
CA GLY A 84 -10.03 -7.32 7.21
C GLY A 84 -9.75 -5.83 7.11
N ASN A 85 -10.10 -5.06 8.15
CA ASN A 85 -9.94 -3.62 8.15
C ASN A 85 -8.47 -3.24 8.36
N ILE A 86 -7.84 -2.76 7.29
CA ILE A 86 -6.43 -2.35 7.31
C ILE A 86 -6.27 -0.83 7.19
N VAL A 87 -7.36 -0.09 7.03
CA VAL A 87 -7.31 1.37 6.91
C VAL A 87 -6.77 1.97 8.20
N ASN A 88 -5.94 2.99 8.08
CA ASN A 88 -5.23 3.69 9.15
C ASN A 88 -3.99 2.97 9.68
N GLU A 89 -3.70 1.75 9.25
CA GLU A 89 -2.43 1.13 9.60
C GLU A 89 -1.30 1.82 8.82
N VAL A 90 -0.13 1.88 9.43
CA VAL A 90 1.03 2.54 8.82
C VAL A 90 2.08 1.49 8.53
N LEU A 91 2.40 1.32 7.26
CA LEU A 91 3.45 0.40 6.83
C LEU A 91 4.81 1.00 7.21
N PRO A 92 5.77 0.21 7.70
CA PRO A 92 7.06 0.73 8.14
C PRO A 92 7.84 1.42 7.03
N ASN A 93 8.51 2.46 7.43
CA ASN A 93 9.48 3.15 6.59
C ASN A 93 10.86 2.50 6.67
#